data_ff05c86f5c32322daee9ca9e1ff96cb4
#
_entry.id   ff05c86f5c32322daee9ca9e1ff96cb4
#
_cell.length_a   1.000
_cell.length_b   1.000
_cell.length_c   1.000
_cell.angle_alpha   90.00
_cell.angle_beta   90.00
_cell.angle_gamma   90.00
#
_symmetry.space_group_name_H-M   'P 1'
#
loop_
_entity.id
_entity.type
_entity.pdbx_description
1 polymer ?
#
loop_
_entity_poly.entity_id
_entity_poly.type
_entity_poly.pdbx_seq_one_letter_code
_entity_poly.pdbx_strand_id
1 'polypeptide(L)'
;MKRGLATGSLGLALLLVAALLGSVALFAFALGLLVLVLGCLMATAVGAGRVVVERTVDRDEVVEGQPITLRFRVRAPRALPVHAEILDADGIWRRLERDSSRRCTIERPGAHLIGPSAVRVRDDLRLFASSRRPTAGDPAFVLVLPTPASVGLEQRPQGADPGGDPEPDGLQPYSRGTPFGRIHWPSVARAGEWQERRVITAPRGMPLVVVDLSGSPSDEAVGWTLRVAAGQIHGLAGAGGCRVLLPGERHPIPVESVSGGWAGMHRRLASLRSAVGTAPPTAPPGAIHVRAAQAPTRGPARSGRLPSEVVPLEKATFGSGAGRR
;
A
#
# COMPACT_ATOMS: atom_id res chain seq x y z
N MET A 1 -32.81 -0.48 14.57
CA MET A 1 -33.73 0.37 15.32
C MET A 1 -35.21 0.16 14.90
N LYS A 2 -35.57 0.07 13.60
CA LYS A 2 -36.97 -0.11 13.15
C LYS A 2 -37.64 -1.34 13.79
N ARG A 3 -36.96 -2.48 13.89
CA ARG A 3 -37.51 -3.72 14.46
C ARG A 3 -37.80 -3.59 15.97
N GLY A 4 -36.89 -3.03 16.75
CA GLY A 4 -37.12 -2.85 18.17
C GLY A 4 -38.26 -1.89 18.48
N LEU A 5 -38.38 -0.79 17.70
CA LEU A 5 -39.51 0.13 17.81
C LEU A 5 -40.84 -0.55 17.46
N ALA A 6 -40.88 -1.34 16.36
CA ALA A 6 -42.09 -2.09 15.97
C ALA A 6 -42.50 -3.12 17.04
N THR A 7 -41.52 -3.84 17.63
CA THR A 7 -41.83 -4.80 18.69
C THR A 7 -42.30 -4.09 19.96
N GLY A 8 -41.71 -2.94 20.29
CA GLY A 8 -42.13 -2.11 21.42
C GLY A 8 -43.55 -1.54 21.23
N SER A 9 -43.89 -1.04 20.05
CA SER A 9 -45.22 -0.54 19.74
C SER A 9 -46.29 -1.67 19.77
N LEU A 10 -45.91 -2.87 19.31
CA LEU A 10 -46.79 -4.05 19.43
C LEU A 10 -47.04 -4.41 20.91
N GLY A 11 -46.00 -4.41 21.75
CA GLY A 11 -46.13 -4.64 23.17
C GLY A 11 -47.04 -3.63 23.88
N LEU A 12 -46.92 -2.35 23.52
CA LEU A 12 -47.80 -1.29 24.04
C LEU A 12 -49.24 -1.45 23.59
N ALA A 13 -49.48 -1.78 22.30
CA ALA A 13 -50.80 -2.03 21.78
C ALA A 13 -51.45 -3.24 22.46
N LEU A 14 -50.71 -4.32 22.64
CA LEU A 14 -51.20 -5.50 23.37
C LEU A 14 -51.51 -5.17 24.86
N LEU A 15 -50.74 -4.33 25.51
CA LEU A 15 -50.99 -3.90 26.86
C LEU A 15 -52.31 -3.12 26.97
N LEU A 16 -52.60 -2.25 25.99
CA LEU A 16 -53.84 -1.49 25.92
C LEU A 16 -55.03 -2.39 25.70
N VAL A 17 -54.93 -3.36 24.77
CA VAL A 17 -56.00 -4.37 24.53
C VAL A 17 -56.23 -5.24 25.76
N ALA A 18 -55.16 -5.65 26.47
CA ALA A 18 -55.26 -6.42 27.69
C ALA A 18 -55.99 -5.67 28.80
N ALA A 19 -55.75 -4.36 28.91
CA ALA A 19 -56.44 -3.49 29.86
C ALA A 19 -57.95 -3.36 29.50
N LEU A 20 -58.29 -3.25 28.22
CA LEU A 20 -59.69 -3.16 27.77
C LEU A 20 -60.47 -4.47 27.96
N LEU A 21 -59.81 -5.62 27.77
CA LEU A 21 -60.43 -6.94 27.87
C LEU A 21 -60.40 -7.52 29.30
N GLY A 22 -59.69 -6.88 30.24
CA GLY A 22 -59.48 -7.37 31.59
C GLY A 22 -58.70 -8.71 31.68
N SER A 23 -57.92 -9.04 30.65
CA SER A 23 -57.25 -10.33 30.54
C SER A 23 -55.85 -10.29 31.19
N VAL A 24 -55.71 -10.96 32.35
CA VAL A 24 -54.44 -11.08 33.07
C VAL A 24 -53.36 -11.77 32.28
N ALA A 25 -53.73 -12.80 31.52
CA ALA A 25 -52.77 -13.54 30.67
C ALA A 25 -52.19 -12.66 29.56
N LEU A 26 -53.03 -11.88 28.87
CA LEU A 26 -52.61 -10.98 27.83
C LEU A 26 -51.75 -9.81 28.41
N PHE A 27 -52.10 -9.33 29.58
CA PHE A 27 -51.36 -8.31 30.32
C PHE A 27 -49.93 -8.80 30.65
N ALA A 28 -49.81 -10.01 31.25
CA ALA A 28 -48.50 -10.60 31.56
C ALA A 28 -47.64 -10.81 30.30
N PHE A 29 -48.23 -11.24 29.18
CA PHE A 29 -47.53 -11.41 27.92
C PHE A 29 -47.00 -10.03 27.38
N ALA A 30 -47.88 -9.03 27.36
CA ALA A 30 -47.51 -7.69 26.88
C ALA A 30 -46.41 -7.05 27.73
N LEU A 31 -46.51 -7.21 29.04
CA LEU A 31 -45.49 -6.73 29.99
C LEU A 31 -44.15 -7.44 29.75
N GLY A 32 -44.17 -8.78 29.60
CA GLY A 32 -42.97 -9.56 29.27
C GLY A 32 -42.28 -9.09 27.99
N LEU A 33 -43.07 -8.80 26.96
CA LEU A 33 -42.55 -8.27 25.68
C LEU A 33 -41.90 -6.89 25.86
N LEU A 34 -42.51 -5.99 26.63
CA LEU A 34 -41.96 -4.67 26.92
C LEU A 34 -40.63 -4.75 27.72
N VAL A 35 -40.62 -5.61 28.74
CA VAL A 35 -39.41 -5.86 29.56
C VAL A 35 -38.28 -6.42 28.66
N LEU A 36 -38.60 -7.34 27.75
CA LEU A 36 -37.61 -7.87 26.79
C LEU A 36 -37.05 -6.78 25.89
N VAL A 37 -37.93 -5.95 25.31
CA VAL A 37 -37.49 -4.82 24.45
C VAL A 37 -36.62 -3.83 25.20
N LEU A 38 -37.01 -3.47 26.42
CA LEU A 38 -36.24 -2.57 27.29
C LEU A 38 -34.90 -3.19 27.68
N GLY A 39 -34.89 -4.49 28.01
CA GLY A 39 -33.68 -5.24 28.32
C GLY A 39 -32.68 -5.26 27.17
N CYS A 40 -33.15 -5.52 25.92
CA CYS A 40 -32.32 -5.46 24.73
C CYS A 40 -31.77 -4.06 24.44
N LEU A 41 -32.60 -3.03 24.64
CA LEU A 41 -32.16 -1.63 24.47
C LEU A 41 -31.05 -1.28 25.48
N MET A 42 -31.26 -1.60 26.74
CA MET A 42 -30.29 -1.34 27.83
C MET A 42 -29.01 -2.16 27.62
N ALA A 43 -29.13 -3.45 27.25
CA ALA A 43 -27.97 -4.29 26.96
C ALA A 43 -27.14 -3.73 25.81
N THR A 44 -27.80 -3.25 24.74
CA THR A 44 -27.12 -2.64 23.59
C THR A 44 -26.46 -1.31 23.96
N ALA A 45 -27.14 -0.47 24.75
CA ALA A 45 -26.62 0.83 25.19
C ALA A 45 -25.38 0.65 26.11
N VAL A 46 -25.48 -0.22 27.12
CA VAL A 46 -24.38 -0.54 28.05
C VAL A 46 -23.25 -1.27 27.30
N GLY A 47 -23.59 -2.22 26.44
CA GLY A 47 -22.64 -2.97 25.60
C GLY A 47 -21.84 -2.08 24.68
N ALA A 48 -22.48 -1.09 24.06
CA ALA A 48 -21.81 -0.14 23.18
C ALA A 48 -20.72 0.67 23.92
N GLY A 49 -20.89 0.91 25.23
CA GLY A 49 -19.87 1.59 26.05
C GLY A 49 -18.75 0.68 26.55
N ARG A 50 -18.97 -0.64 26.62
CA ARG A 50 -18.07 -1.60 27.27
C ARG A 50 -17.40 -2.59 26.32
N VAL A 51 -17.92 -2.72 25.08
CA VAL A 51 -17.29 -3.56 24.06
C VAL A 51 -16.09 -2.83 23.49
N VAL A 52 -14.92 -3.45 23.62
CA VAL A 52 -13.65 -2.97 23.06
C VAL A 52 -13.20 -3.97 21.99
N VAL A 53 -12.89 -3.47 20.82
CA VAL A 53 -12.32 -4.27 19.72
C VAL A 53 -10.87 -3.82 19.55
N GLU A 54 -9.95 -4.70 19.87
CA GLU A 54 -8.52 -4.53 19.60
C GLU A 54 -8.19 -5.14 18.25
N ARG A 55 -7.38 -4.45 17.48
CA ARG A 55 -6.91 -4.96 16.19
C ARG A 55 -5.39 -4.95 16.16
N THR A 56 -4.82 -6.03 15.67
CA THR A 56 -3.39 -6.16 15.40
C THR A 56 -3.16 -6.63 13.96
N VAL A 57 -2.08 -6.16 13.36
CA VAL A 57 -1.63 -6.58 12.03
C VAL A 57 -0.42 -7.48 12.23
N ASP A 58 -0.31 -8.54 11.46
CA ASP A 58 0.79 -9.51 11.57
C ASP A 58 2.11 -8.98 11.00
N ARG A 59 2.05 -8.05 10.05
CA ARG A 59 3.21 -7.48 9.36
C ARG A 59 2.99 -6.00 9.07
N ASP A 60 4.00 -5.21 9.29
CA ASP A 60 4.09 -3.79 8.95
C ASP A 60 4.64 -3.51 7.53
N GLU A 61 5.24 -4.55 6.92
CA GLU A 61 5.80 -4.50 5.57
C GLU A 61 5.39 -5.74 4.78
N VAL A 62 4.92 -5.55 3.54
CA VAL A 62 4.44 -6.63 2.67
C VAL A 62 4.67 -6.27 1.21
N VAL A 63 4.92 -7.28 0.36
CA VAL A 63 4.94 -7.08 -1.09
C VAL A 63 3.50 -7.05 -1.62
N GLU A 64 3.27 -6.23 -2.61
CA GLU A 64 1.98 -6.08 -3.30
C GLU A 64 1.36 -7.43 -3.68
N GLY A 65 0.06 -7.59 -3.41
CA GLY A 65 -0.66 -8.84 -3.67
C GLY A 65 -0.44 -9.94 -2.64
N GLN A 66 0.51 -9.80 -1.71
CA GLN A 66 0.65 -10.75 -0.62
C GLN A 66 -0.43 -10.53 0.44
N PRO A 67 -0.96 -11.62 1.04
CA PRO A 67 -1.96 -11.50 2.08
C PRO A 67 -1.35 -11.02 3.39
N ILE A 68 -2.02 -10.07 4.04
CA ILE A 68 -1.80 -9.67 5.43
C ILE A 68 -2.92 -10.21 6.29
N THR A 69 -2.63 -10.53 7.54
CA THR A 69 -3.61 -11.04 8.49
C THR A 69 -3.93 -9.97 9.53
N LEU A 70 -5.19 -9.52 9.51
CA LEU A 70 -5.75 -8.68 10.54
C LEU A 70 -6.32 -9.57 11.64
N ARG A 71 -5.85 -9.42 12.87
CA ARG A 71 -6.38 -10.13 14.02
C ARG A 71 -7.25 -9.18 14.83
N PHE A 72 -8.45 -9.62 15.15
CA PHE A 72 -9.41 -8.87 15.96
C PHE A 72 -9.61 -9.59 17.28
N ARG A 73 -9.44 -8.89 18.39
CA ARG A 73 -9.75 -9.38 19.72
C ARG A 73 -10.89 -8.54 20.28
N VAL A 74 -12.03 -9.21 20.52
CA VAL A 74 -13.23 -8.58 21.09
C VAL A 74 -13.27 -8.81 22.59
N ARG A 75 -13.19 -7.74 23.35
CA ARG A 75 -13.45 -7.74 24.80
C ARG A 75 -14.87 -7.26 25.04
N ALA A 76 -15.75 -8.16 25.37
CA ALA A 76 -17.14 -7.88 25.70
C ALA A 76 -17.49 -8.44 27.08
N PRO A 77 -18.36 -7.78 27.87
CA PRO A 77 -18.87 -8.29 29.12
C PRO A 77 -19.64 -9.60 28.85
N ARG A 78 -19.29 -10.67 29.58
CA ARG A 78 -19.94 -11.99 29.39
C ARG A 78 -21.42 -12.02 29.79
N ALA A 79 -21.82 -11.12 30.67
CA ALA A 79 -23.18 -11.07 31.20
C ALA A 79 -24.18 -10.35 30.29
N LEU A 80 -23.73 -9.70 29.21
CA LEU A 80 -24.60 -8.97 28.29
C LEU A 80 -24.88 -9.80 27.03
N PRO A 81 -26.16 -9.96 26.64
CA PRO A 81 -26.54 -10.67 25.41
C PRO A 81 -26.31 -9.76 24.17
N VAL A 82 -25.05 -9.40 23.93
CA VAL A 82 -24.65 -8.54 22.83
C VAL A 82 -23.40 -9.09 22.14
N HIS A 83 -23.27 -8.79 20.84
CA HIS A 83 -22.10 -9.14 20.05
C HIS A 83 -21.61 -7.94 19.24
N ALA A 84 -20.35 -7.97 18.87
CA ALA A 84 -19.74 -6.98 17.99
C ALA A 84 -19.89 -7.44 16.53
N GLU A 85 -20.21 -6.50 15.65
CA GLU A 85 -20.18 -6.68 14.20
C GLU A 85 -19.23 -5.63 13.60
N ILE A 86 -18.52 -6.03 12.54
CA ILE A 86 -17.63 -5.16 11.79
C ILE A 86 -18.18 -4.96 10.37
N LEU A 87 -17.99 -3.76 9.83
CA LEU A 87 -18.37 -3.48 8.45
C LEU A 87 -17.29 -4.02 7.52
N ASP A 88 -17.65 -4.93 6.65
CA ASP A 88 -16.76 -5.49 5.63
C ASP A 88 -16.57 -4.55 4.43
N ALA A 89 -15.55 -4.81 3.62
CA ALA A 89 -15.28 -4.11 2.37
C ALA A 89 -16.44 -4.17 1.37
N ASP A 90 -17.24 -5.22 1.41
CA ASP A 90 -18.45 -5.40 0.63
C ASP A 90 -19.66 -4.62 1.17
N GLY A 91 -19.49 -3.88 2.27
CA GLY A 91 -20.55 -3.13 2.95
C GLY A 91 -21.46 -4.00 3.82
N ILE A 92 -21.11 -5.25 4.03
CA ILE A 92 -21.91 -6.18 4.85
C ILE A 92 -21.38 -6.22 6.28
N TRP A 93 -22.30 -6.14 7.25
CA TRP A 93 -21.96 -6.30 8.65
C TRP A 93 -21.80 -7.77 9.00
N ARG A 94 -20.60 -8.13 9.50
CA ARG A 94 -20.27 -9.50 9.92
C ARG A 94 -19.97 -9.56 11.40
N ARG A 95 -20.51 -10.59 12.04
CA ARG A 95 -20.26 -10.84 13.46
C ARG A 95 -18.78 -11.13 13.70
N LEU A 96 -18.22 -10.49 14.71
CA LEU A 96 -16.87 -10.78 15.21
C LEU A 96 -16.96 -11.82 16.33
N GLU A 97 -16.19 -12.87 16.21
CA GLU A 97 -15.91 -13.76 17.32
C GLU A 97 -14.88 -13.14 18.24
N ARG A 98 -14.70 -13.70 19.45
CA ARG A 98 -13.79 -13.14 20.46
C ARG A 98 -12.36 -12.98 19.97
N ASP A 99 -11.88 -13.99 19.26
CA ASP A 99 -10.59 -13.99 18.56
C ASP A 99 -10.87 -14.39 17.10
N SER A 100 -10.84 -13.45 16.22
CA SER A 100 -11.05 -13.66 14.78
C SER A 100 -9.88 -13.13 13.98
N SER A 101 -9.56 -13.81 12.91
CA SER A 101 -8.54 -13.37 11.98
C SER A 101 -9.11 -13.22 10.59
N ARG A 102 -8.60 -12.24 9.85
CA ARG A 102 -9.04 -11.96 8.50
C ARG A 102 -7.84 -11.72 7.61
N ARG A 103 -7.84 -12.35 6.45
CA ARG A 103 -6.86 -12.11 5.41
C ARG A 103 -7.36 -11.04 4.46
N CYS A 104 -6.53 -10.07 4.17
CA CYS A 104 -6.77 -9.10 3.11
C CYS A 104 -5.51 -8.94 2.26
N THR A 105 -5.68 -8.57 1.00
CA THR A 105 -4.59 -8.27 0.07
C THR A 105 -4.67 -6.81 -0.31
N ILE A 106 -3.51 -6.15 -0.40
CA ILE A 106 -3.42 -4.78 -0.87
C ILE A 106 -2.69 -4.81 -2.21
N GLU A 107 -3.38 -4.37 -3.26
CA GLU A 107 -2.88 -4.42 -4.64
C GLU A 107 -2.19 -3.13 -5.09
N ARG A 108 -2.06 -2.15 -4.20
CA ARG A 108 -1.45 -0.87 -4.52
C ARG A 108 -0.21 -0.66 -3.68
N PRO A 109 0.94 -0.38 -4.30
CA PRO A 109 2.15 -0.05 -3.55
C PRO A 109 1.98 1.29 -2.84
N GLY A 110 2.65 1.44 -1.70
CA GLY A 110 2.63 2.67 -0.92
C GLY A 110 2.41 2.45 0.56
N ALA A 111 2.44 3.53 1.33
CA ALA A 111 2.09 3.50 2.74
C ALA A 111 0.57 3.51 2.90
N HIS A 112 0.04 2.54 3.60
CA HIS A 112 -1.38 2.39 3.87
C HIS A 112 -1.65 2.50 5.36
N LEU A 113 -2.63 3.34 5.69
CA LEU A 113 -3.16 3.42 7.04
C LEU A 113 -4.34 2.45 7.14
N ILE A 114 -4.18 1.40 7.92
CA ILE A 114 -5.30 0.54 8.24
C ILE A 114 -6.02 1.20 9.42
N GLY A 115 -7.06 1.97 9.08
CA GLY A 115 -7.88 2.68 10.05
C GLY A 115 -8.81 1.76 10.83
N PRO A 116 -9.37 2.22 11.93
CA PRO A 116 -10.38 1.47 12.66
C PRO A 116 -11.61 1.30 11.78
N SER A 117 -12.05 0.07 11.64
CA SER A 117 -13.31 -0.25 10.98
C SER A 117 -14.49 0.27 11.79
N ALA A 118 -15.60 0.53 11.11
CA ALA A 118 -16.84 0.81 11.82
C ALA A 118 -17.25 -0.45 12.58
N VAL A 119 -17.36 -0.34 13.89
CA VAL A 119 -17.85 -1.41 14.76
C VAL A 119 -19.25 -1.07 15.23
N ARG A 120 -20.10 -2.06 15.19
CA ARG A 120 -21.48 -1.99 15.67
C ARG A 120 -21.67 -3.04 16.75
N VAL A 121 -22.27 -2.63 17.85
CA VAL A 121 -22.73 -3.55 18.90
C VAL A 121 -24.20 -3.81 18.70
N ARG A 122 -24.59 -5.07 18.72
CA ARG A 122 -25.96 -5.52 18.48
C ARG A 122 -26.39 -6.51 19.55
N ASP A 123 -27.65 -6.46 19.94
CA ASP A 123 -28.25 -7.49 20.78
C ASP A 123 -28.47 -8.81 20.01
N ASP A 124 -28.50 -9.93 20.72
CA ASP A 124 -28.64 -11.26 20.11
C ASP A 124 -29.99 -11.47 19.40
N LEU A 125 -31.04 -10.77 19.82
CA LEU A 125 -32.34 -10.77 19.15
C LEU A 125 -32.41 -9.84 17.94
N ARG A 126 -31.38 -9.08 17.66
CA ARG A 126 -31.27 -8.14 16.52
C ARG A 126 -32.34 -7.03 16.51
N LEU A 127 -32.85 -6.65 17.67
CA LEU A 127 -33.83 -5.57 17.81
C LEU A 127 -33.16 -4.20 17.75
N PHE A 128 -32.02 -4.07 18.40
CA PHE A 128 -31.26 -2.82 18.50
C PHE A 128 -29.81 -2.97 18.04
N ALA A 129 -29.26 -1.89 17.56
CA ALA A 129 -27.86 -1.82 17.19
C ALA A 129 -27.32 -0.40 17.46
N SER A 130 -26.15 -0.31 18.02
CA SER A 130 -25.44 0.95 18.23
C SER A 130 -24.10 0.91 17.49
N SER A 131 -23.86 1.90 16.64
CA SER A 131 -22.61 2.02 15.89
C SER A 131 -21.70 2.98 16.64
N ARG A 132 -20.48 2.53 16.96
CA ARG A 132 -19.40 3.36 17.50
C ARG A 132 -18.14 3.14 16.70
N ARG A 133 -17.33 4.18 16.58
CA ARG A 133 -15.93 3.98 16.14
C ARG A 133 -15.19 3.30 17.29
N PRO A 134 -14.40 2.27 17.04
CA PRO A 134 -13.59 1.67 18.08
C PRO A 134 -12.63 2.74 18.61
N THR A 135 -12.59 2.89 19.91
CA THR A 135 -11.69 3.83 20.60
C THR A 135 -10.35 3.22 20.94
N ALA A 136 -10.19 1.92 20.75
CA ALA A 136 -8.99 1.19 21.14
C ALA A 136 -8.18 0.75 19.93
N GLY A 137 -6.93 1.14 19.91
CA GLY A 137 -5.91 0.76 18.95
C GLY A 137 -5.49 1.92 18.06
N ASP A 138 -4.19 2.18 18.06
CA ASP A 138 -3.58 3.09 17.10
C ASP A 138 -3.79 2.59 15.69
N PRO A 139 -3.94 3.49 14.73
CA PRO A 139 -3.99 3.08 13.32
C PRO A 139 -2.71 2.32 12.98
N ALA A 140 -2.84 1.14 12.40
CA ALA A 140 -1.70 0.37 11.96
C ALA A 140 -1.23 0.87 10.59
N PHE A 141 0.08 1.11 10.47
CA PHE A 141 0.70 1.44 9.19
C PHE A 141 1.23 0.16 8.55
N VAL A 142 0.93 -0.01 7.28
CA VAL A 142 1.49 -1.10 6.47
C VAL A 142 2.12 -0.49 5.23
N LEU A 143 3.41 -0.77 5.03
CA LEU A 143 4.14 -0.40 3.85
C LEU A 143 4.03 -1.52 2.81
N VAL A 144 3.40 -1.21 1.68
CA VAL A 144 3.24 -2.15 0.57
C VAL A 144 4.30 -1.87 -0.48
N LEU A 145 5.22 -2.80 -0.63
CA LEU A 145 6.33 -2.72 -1.58
C LEU A 145 5.83 -3.03 -2.99
N PRO A 146 6.27 -2.26 -4.02
CA PRO A 146 5.90 -2.55 -5.40
C PRO A 146 6.49 -3.88 -5.87
N THR A 147 5.69 -4.74 -6.49
CA THR A 147 6.21 -5.95 -7.13
C THR A 147 7.08 -5.56 -8.32
N PRO A 148 8.36 -5.99 -8.37
CA PRO A 148 9.22 -5.69 -9.51
C PRO A 148 8.60 -6.23 -10.81
N ALA A 149 8.28 -5.34 -11.76
CA ALA A 149 7.81 -5.75 -13.07
C ALA A 149 8.99 -6.31 -13.88
N SER A 150 8.81 -7.46 -14.50
CA SER A 150 9.75 -7.96 -15.49
C SER A 150 9.64 -7.10 -16.76
N VAL A 151 10.34 -5.98 -16.76
CA VAL A 151 10.54 -5.21 -17.97
C VAL A 151 11.67 -5.91 -18.72
N GLY A 152 11.39 -6.41 -19.91
CA GLY A 152 12.44 -6.97 -20.74
C GLY A 152 13.58 -5.96 -20.82
N LEU A 153 14.78 -6.40 -20.49
CA LEU A 153 16.03 -5.60 -20.59
C LEU A 153 16.33 -5.20 -22.04
N GLU A 154 15.39 -5.38 -22.96
CA GLU A 154 15.47 -4.97 -24.35
C GLU A 154 15.60 -3.46 -24.56
N GLN A 155 15.24 -2.67 -23.57
CA GLN A 155 15.64 -1.26 -23.49
C GLN A 155 16.99 -1.12 -22.76
N ARG A 156 18.00 -1.87 -23.17
CA ARG A 156 19.37 -1.38 -23.12
C ARG A 156 19.32 -0.03 -23.83
N PRO A 157 19.70 1.08 -23.19
CA PRO A 157 19.72 2.35 -23.90
C PRO A 157 20.56 2.14 -25.15
N GLN A 158 19.89 2.07 -26.32
CA GLN A 158 20.50 2.09 -27.63
C GLN A 158 21.06 3.49 -27.86
N GLY A 159 21.94 3.92 -27.01
CA GLY A 159 22.47 5.27 -26.98
C GLY A 159 23.30 5.55 -25.75
N ALA A 160 23.42 4.64 -24.81
CA ALA A 160 24.63 4.59 -24.04
C ALA A 160 25.70 4.19 -25.03
N ASP A 161 26.19 5.20 -25.74
CA ASP A 161 27.42 5.13 -26.51
C ASP A 161 28.41 4.32 -25.64
N PRO A 162 28.85 3.12 -26.06
CA PRO A 162 29.76 2.32 -25.26
C PRO A 162 31.14 2.99 -25.17
N GLY A 163 31.20 4.24 -25.48
CA GLY A 163 32.37 5.06 -25.42
C GLY A 163 31.98 6.52 -25.33
N GLY A 164 32.23 7.16 -24.22
CA GLY A 164 32.95 8.40 -24.36
C GLY A 164 34.13 8.05 -25.27
N ASP A 165 34.43 8.88 -26.27
CA ASP A 165 35.59 8.67 -27.17
C ASP A 165 36.71 8.08 -26.35
N PRO A 166 37.24 6.89 -26.70
CA PRO A 166 38.23 6.22 -25.90
C PRO A 166 39.42 7.18 -25.78
N GLU A 167 39.57 7.76 -24.60
CA GLU A 167 40.60 8.70 -24.35
C GLU A 167 41.94 7.97 -24.51
N PRO A 168 42.75 8.35 -25.48
CA PRO A 168 43.99 7.63 -25.77
C PRO A 168 44.98 7.89 -24.62
N ASP A 169 45.13 6.90 -23.75
CA ASP A 169 46.07 6.94 -22.62
C ASP A 169 47.43 6.39 -23.00
N GLY A 170 47.98 6.92 -24.07
CA GLY A 170 49.33 6.58 -24.51
C GLY A 170 49.39 5.56 -25.66
N LEU A 171 50.61 5.17 -25.99
CA LEU A 171 50.94 4.21 -27.03
C LEU A 171 51.53 2.94 -26.37
N GLN A 172 51.17 1.79 -26.90
CA GLN A 172 51.74 0.50 -26.51
C GLN A 172 52.19 -0.28 -27.76
N PRO A 173 53.13 -1.23 -27.62
CA PRO A 173 53.52 -2.06 -28.72
C PRO A 173 52.32 -2.80 -29.36
N TYR A 174 52.28 -2.87 -30.68
CA TYR A 174 51.24 -3.52 -31.43
C TYR A 174 51.13 -5.01 -31.08
N SER A 175 49.92 -5.50 -30.79
CA SER A 175 49.60 -6.89 -30.62
C SER A 175 48.86 -7.46 -31.83
N ARG A 176 49.27 -8.64 -32.33
CA ARG A 176 48.63 -9.28 -33.49
C ARG A 176 47.13 -9.52 -33.18
N GLY A 177 46.26 -9.02 -34.04
CA GLY A 177 44.84 -9.12 -33.89
C GLY A 177 44.12 -7.80 -33.54
N THR A 178 44.89 -6.74 -33.22
CA THR A 178 44.35 -5.41 -32.99
C THR A 178 43.79 -4.83 -34.31
N PRO A 179 42.55 -4.27 -34.33
CA PRO A 179 42.00 -3.63 -35.50
C PRO A 179 42.87 -2.49 -36.01
N PHE A 180 43.06 -2.38 -37.35
CA PHE A 180 43.90 -1.36 -38.00
C PHE A 180 43.57 0.08 -37.60
N GLY A 181 42.32 0.38 -37.25
CA GLY A 181 41.91 1.71 -36.75
C GLY A 181 42.53 2.11 -35.43
N ARG A 182 43.12 1.18 -34.64
CA ARG A 182 43.82 1.48 -33.39
C ARG A 182 45.34 1.69 -33.56
N ILE A 183 45.87 1.45 -34.76
CA ILE A 183 47.30 1.64 -35.01
C ILE A 183 47.57 3.13 -35.08
N HIS A 184 48.64 3.56 -34.33
CA HIS A 184 49.12 4.93 -34.38
C HIS A 184 50.05 5.15 -35.59
N TRP A 185 49.46 5.39 -36.74
CA TRP A 185 50.17 5.55 -37.99
C TRP A 185 51.31 6.57 -37.98
N PRO A 186 51.22 7.71 -37.22
CA PRO A 186 52.36 8.63 -37.15
C PRO A 186 53.61 8.03 -36.51
N SER A 187 53.50 7.08 -35.57
CA SER A 187 54.64 6.36 -34.99
C SER A 187 55.28 5.42 -36.00
N VAL A 188 54.46 4.71 -36.74
CA VAL A 188 54.94 3.82 -37.83
C VAL A 188 55.69 4.61 -38.86
N ALA A 189 55.18 5.78 -39.27
CA ALA A 189 55.79 6.63 -40.27
C ALA A 189 57.13 7.27 -39.81
N ARG A 190 57.30 7.54 -38.50
CA ARG A 190 58.48 8.21 -37.98
C ARG A 190 59.57 7.25 -37.54
N ALA A 191 59.21 6.17 -36.85
CA ALA A 191 60.12 5.25 -36.21
C ALA A 191 60.10 3.83 -36.79
N GLY A 192 59.21 3.52 -37.70
CA GLY A 192 59.02 2.16 -38.25
C GLY A 192 58.46 1.16 -37.22
N GLU A 193 58.20 1.58 -36.03
CA GLU A 193 57.68 0.73 -34.94
C GLU A 193 56.17 0.72 -34.94
N TRP A 194 55.60 -0.47 -34.89
CA TRP A 194 54.14 -0.66 -34.83
C TRP A 194 53.67 -0.42 -33.41
N GLN A 195 52.96 0.68 -33.18
CA GLN A 195 52.37 1.05 -31.91
C GLN A 195 50.82 1.17 -32.05
N GLU A 196 50.15 0.72 -31.05
CA GLU A 196 48.69 0.88 -30.99
C GLU A 196 48.30 1.87 -29.86
N ARG A 197 47.18 2.55 -30.10
CA ARG A 197 46.60 3.45 -29.06
C ARG A 197 46.05 2.58 -27.95
N ARG A 198 46.61 2.76 -26.74
CA ARG A 198 46.06 2.18 -25.54
C ARG A 198 44.74 2.87 -25.22
N VAL A 199 43.67 2.10 -25.22
CA VAL A 199 42.34 2.60 -24.86
C VAL A 199 42.04 2.13 -23.45
N ILE A 200 42.02 3.04 -22.51
CA ILE A 200 41.46 2.76 -21.18
C ILE A 200 39.95 2.90 -21.35
N THR A 201 39.27 1.77 -21.37
CA THR A 201 37.83 1.76 -21.13
C THR A 201 37.68 2.08 -19.68
N ALA A 202 37.36 3.35 -19.35
CA ALA A 202 37.01 3.72 -17.98
C ALA A 202 35.97 2.73 -17.46
N PRO A 203 36.10 2.23 -16.24
CA PRO A 203 35.10 1.33 -15.66
C PRO A 203 33.74 1.99 -15.82
N ARG A 204 32.84 1.33 -16.53
CA ARG A 204 31.48 1.85 -16.82
C ARG A 204 30.91 2.29 -15.49
N GLY A 205 30.73 3.61 -15.31
CA GLY A 205 30.08 4.13 -14.11
C GLY A 205 28.73 3.45 -13.92
N MET A 206 28.34 3.18 -12.70
CA MET A 206 27.03 2.59 -12.39
C MET A 206 25.93 3.35 -13.14
N PRO A 207 25.06 2.67 -13.92
CA PRO A 207 23.99 3.31 -14.66
C PRO A 207 23.09 4.13 -13.71
N LEU A 208 22.63 5.29 -14.18
CA LEU A 208 21.73 6.15 -13.43
C LEU A 208 20.30 5.89 -13.83
N VAL A 209 19.47 5.50 -12.87
CA VAL A 209 18.01 5.35 -13.03
C VAL A 209 17.34 6.58 -12.40
N VAL A 210 16.50 7.26 -13.17
CA VAL A 210 15.74 8.43 -12.72
C VAL A 210 14.27 8.08 -12.67
N VAL A 211 13.66 8.21 -11.51
CA VAL A 211 12.22 7.97 -11.31
C VAL A 211 11.49 9.30 -11.36
N ASP A 212 10.57 9.45 -12.33
CA ASP A 212 9.80 10.67 -12.52
C ASP A 212 8.30 10.38 -12.37
N LEU A 213 7.70 10.95 -11.35
CA LEU A 213 6.25 10.82 -11.03
C LEU A 213 5.48 12.11 -11.35
N SER A 214 6.14 13.16 -11.86
CA SER A 214 5.55 14.49 -12.03
C SER A 214 4.36 14.53 -12.98
N GLY A 215 4.35 13.71 -14.00
CA GLY A 215 3.30 13.67 -15.03
C GLY A 215 2.30 12.52 -14.86
N SER A 216 2.24 11.89 -13.68
CA SER A 216 1.39 10.71 -13.48
C SER A 216 -0.10 11.06 -13.52
N PRO A 217 -0.88 10.55 -14.50
CA PRO A 217 -2.27 10.93 -14.68
C PRO A 217 -3.23 10.30 -13.65
N SER A 218 -2.79 9.26 -12.95
CA SER A 218 -3.61 8.52 -12.00
C SER A 218 -2.77 7.75 -10.97
N ASP A 219 -3.39 7.38 -9.86
CA ASP A 219 -2.80 6.50 -8.83
C ASP A 219 -2.33 5.15 -9.42
N GLU A 220 -3.02 4.66 -10.44
CA GLU A 220 -2.65 3.40 -11.12
C GLU A 220 -1.39 3.57 -11.95
N ALA A 221 -1.25 4.71 -12.64
CA ALA A 221 -0.05 5.07 -13.39
C ALA A 221 1.16 5.20 -12.46
N VAL A 222 0.99 5.81 -11.29
CA VAL A 222 2.03 5.86 -10.24
C VAL A 222 2.43 4.46 -9.82
N GLY A 223 1.46 3.61 -9.48
CA GLY A 223 1.73 2.22 -9.08
C GLY A 223 2.48 1.44 -10.15
N TRP A 224 2.10 1.60 -11.42
CA TRP A 224 2.80 0.99 -12.54
C TRP A 224 4.24 1.49 -12.66
N THR A 225 4.45 2.80 -12.60
CA THR A 225 5.80 3.41 -12.66
C THR A 225 6.70 2.87 -11.55
N LEU A 226 6.17 2.73 -10.32
CA LEU A 226 6.92 2.17 -9.20
C LEU A 226 7.29 0.70 -9.42
N ARG A 227 6.40 -0.11 -10.02
CA ARG A 227 6.70 -1.52 -10.37
C ARG A 227 7.80 -1.61 -11.43
N VAL A 228 7.71 -0.77 -12.46
CA VAL A 228 8.73 -0.69 -13.52
C VAL A 228 10.07 -0.24 -12.96
N ALA A 229 10.08 0.82 -12.15
CA ALA A 229 11.29 1.29 -11.48
C ALA A 229 11.90 0.19 -10.59
N ALA A 230 11.07 -0.48 -9.81
CA ALA A 230 11.51 -1.60 -8.97
C ALA A 230 12.15 -2.73 -9.80
N GLY A 231 11.54 -3.08 -10.95
CA GLY A 231 12.07 -4.10 -11.84
C GLY A 231 13.42 -3.72 -12.47
N GLN A 232 13.53 -2.49 -12.97
CA GLN A 232 14.77 -1.96 -13.56
C GLN A 232 15.90 -1.90 -12.53
N ILE A 233 15.64 -1.32 -11.38
CA ILE A 233 16.64 -1.19 -10.30
C ILE A 233 17.06 -2.56 -9.80
N HIS A 234 16.13 -3.49 -9.59
CA HIS A 234 16.43 -4.85 -9.16
C HIS A 234 17.29 -5.60 -10.18
N GLY A 235 16.94 -5.50 -11.47
CA GLY A 235 17.72 -6.12 -12.55
C GLY A 235 19.14 -5.56 -12.65
N LEU A 236 19.30 -4.23 -12.55
CA LEU A 236 20.62 -3.58 -12.56
C LEU A 236 21.43 -3.89 -11.30
N ALA A 237 20.79 -3.97 -10.14
CA ALA A 237 21.44 -4.39 -8.90
C ALA A 237 21.99 -5.81 -8.99
N GLY A 238 21.30 -6.71 -9.72
CA GLY A 238 21.80 -8.06 -10.04
C GLY A 238 22.94 -8.08 -11.06
N ALA A 239 23.05 -7.05 -11.90
CA ALA A 239 24.04 -6.95 -12.98
C ALA A 239 25.30 -6.12 -12.64
N GLY A 240 25.46 -5.72 -11.37
CA GLY A 240 26.65 -4.95 -10.93
C GLY A 240 26.34 -3.59 -10.31
N GLY A 241 25.07 -3.31 -10.03
CA GLY A 241 24.63 -2.10 -9.32
C GLY A 241 24.15 -0.99 -10.23
N CYS A 242 23.52 0.02 -9.61
CA CYS A 242 23.06 1.24 -10.25
C CYS A 242 23.04 2.41 -9.25
N ARG A 243 22.88 3.62 -9.75
CA ARG A 243 22.53 4.80 -8.96
C ARG A 243 21.11 5.19 -9.25
N VAL A 244 20.37 5.58 -8.25
CA VAL A 244 18.93 5.91 -8.38
C VAL A 244 18.69 7.34 -7.93
N LEU A 245 18.07 8.13 -8.78
CA LEU A 245 17.63 9.49 -8.46
C LEU A 245 16.11 9.49 -8.32
N LEU A 246 15.66 9.79 -7.10
CA LEU A 246 14.24 9.80 -6.74
C LEU A 246 13.67 11.23 -6.80
N PRO A 247 12.35 11.40 -6.97
CA PRO A 247 11.69 12.70 -6.89
C PRO A 247 12.00 13.41 -5.57
N GLY A 248 12.42 14.69 -5.65
CA GLY A 248 12.79 15.48 -4.47
C GLY A 248 14.23 15.28 -3.96
N GLU A 249 14.94 14.28 -4.43
CA GLU A 249 16.34 14.06 -4.06
C GLU A 249 17.28 14.86 -4.98
N ARG A 250 18.35 15.38 -4.42
CA ARG A 250 19.39 16.13 -5.16
C ARG A 250 20.55 15.26 -5.62
N HIS A 251 20.79 14.16 -4.91
CA HIS A 251 21.93 13.27 -5.14
C HIS A 251 21.45 11.85 -5.41
N PRO A 252 22.05 11.18 -6.39
CA PRO A 252 21.75 9.77 -6.67
C PRO A 252 22.17 8.86 -5.51
N ILE A 253 21.32 7.90 -5.20
CA ILE A 253 21.54 6.92 -4.15
C ILE A 253 22.13 5.66 -4.79
N PRO A 254 23.27 5.15 -4.33
CA PRO A 254 23.86 3.93 -4.86
C PRO A 254 23.09 2.68 -4.39
N VAL A 255 22.87 1.74 -5.29
CA VAL A 255 22.36 0.37 -5.04
C VAL A 255 23.40 -0.57 -5.62
N GLU A 256 24.28 -1.07 -4.77
CA GLU A 256 25.46 -1.82 -5.22
C GLU A 256 25.13 -3.23 -5.67
N SER A 257 24.18 -3.87 -4.98
CA SER A 257 23.73 -5.23 -5.29
C SER A 257 22.33 -5.51 -4.73
N VAL A 258 21.78 -6.67 -5.07
CA VAL A 258 20.50 -7.13 -4.50
C VAL A 258 20.60 -7.33 -2.98
N SER A 259 21.74 -7.80 -2.47
CA SER A 259 22.00 -7.92 -1.04
C SER A 259 22.44 -6.59 -0.39
N GLY A 260 23.00 -5.68 -1.17
CA GLY A 260 23.50 -4.37 -0.73
C GLY A 260 22.68 -3.21 -1.29
N GLY A 261 21.83 -2.61 -0.45
CA GLY A 261 21.06 -1.40 -0.79
C GLY A 261 19.67 -1.60 -1.36
N TRP A 262 19.37 -2.74 -1.99
CA TRP A 262 18.06 -2.98 -2.62
C TRP A 262 16.89 -2.90 -1.64
N ALA A 263 16.95 -3.56 -0.50
CA ALA A 263 15.87 -3.55 0.47
C ALA A 263 15.49 -2.13 0.94
N GLY A 264 16.51 -1.29 1.20
CA GLY A 264 16.33 0.11 1.55
C GLY A 264 15.72 0.92 0.39
N MET A 265 16.19 0.70 -0.84
CA MET A 265 15.67 1.35 -2.03
C MET A 265 14.21 0.93 -2.31
N HIS A 266 13.88 -0.34 -2.13
CA HIS A 266 12.53 -0.87 -2.32
C HIS A 266 11.51 -0.21 -1.38
N ARG A 267 11.88 0.00 -0.10
CA ARG A 267 11.09 0.76 0.86
C ARG A 267 10.92 2.22 0.46
N ARG A 268 12.00 2.86 -0.02
CA ARG A 268 11.95 4.25 -0.51
C ARG A 268 11.01 4.37 -1.71
N LEU A 269 11.05 3.43 -2.66
CA LEU A 269 10.12 3.41 -3.79
C LEU A 269 8.66 3.33 -3.31
N ALA A 270 8.36 2.49 -2.33
CA ALA A 270 7.02 2.40 -1.76
C ALA A 270 6.57 3.71 -1.10
N SER A 271 7.47 4.47 -0.49
CA SER A 271 7.15 5.75 0.16
C SER A 271 6.97 6.92 -0.81
N LEU A 272 7.39 6.79 -2.10
CA LEU A 272 7.33 7.87 -3.09
C LEU A 272 5.92 8.28 -3.51
N ARG A 273 4.91 7.52 -3.17
CA ARG A 273 3.52 7.86 -3.56
C ARG A 273 3.10 9.26 -3.08
N SER A 274 3.63 9.72 -1.96
CA SER A 274 3.42 11.08 -1.44
C SER A 274 4.16 12.16 -2.22
N ALA A 275 5.09 11.78 -3.11
CA ALA A 275 5.89 12.71 -3.92
C ALA A 275 5.29 13.01 -5.31
N VAL A 276 4.05 12.57 -5.56
CA VAL A 276 3.34 12.87 -6.81
C VAL A 276 3.15 14.39 -6.95
N GLY A 277 3.54 14.94 -8.11
CA GLY A 277 3.48 16.38 -8.34
C GLY A 277 4.77 17.13 -7.98
N THR A 278 5.77 16.47 -7.41
CA THR A 278 7.11 17.06 -7.25
C THR A 278 7.75 17.31 -8.62
N ALA A 279 8.50 18.38 -8.75
CA ALA A 279 9.22 18.68 -10.00
C ALA A 279 10.09 17.48 -10.43
N PRO A 280 10.17 17.22 -11.76
CA PRO A 280 10.99 16.12 -12.25
C PRO A 280 12.46 16.35 -11.87
N PRO A 281 13.18 15.31 -11.46
CA PRO A 281 14.58 15.44 -11.16
C PRO A 281 15.37 15.75 -12.44
N THR A 282 16.30 16.70 -12.36
CA THR A 282 17.19 17.02 -13.47
C THR A 282 18.21 15.89 -13.64
N ALA A 283 18.18 15.23 -14.79
CA ALA A 283 19.04 14.10 -15.07
C ALA A 283 20.06 14.43 -16.20
N PRO A 284 21.28 13.91 -16.11
CA PRO A 284 22.23 14.02 -17.21
C PRO A 284 21.81 13.17 -18.41
N PRO A 285 22.29 13.48 -19.62
CA PRO A 285 22.07 12.66 -20.80
C PRO A 285 22.61 11.23 -20.53
N GLY A 286 21.91 10.22 -21.06
CA GLY A 286 22.25 8.81 -20.86
C GLY A 286 21.67 8.14 -19.59
N ALA A 287 20.93 8.87 -18.77
CA ALA A 287 20.18 8.26 -17.66
C ALA A 287 18.96 7.46 -18.17
N ILE A 288 18.64 6.39 -17.45
CA ILE A 288 17.45 5.57 -17.69
C ILE A 288 16.27 6.27 -17.03
N HIS A 289 15.36 6.84 -17.81
CA HIS A 289 14.18 7.51 -17.29
C HIS A 289 13.00 6.55 -17.15
N VAL A 290 12.48 6.40 -15.94
CA VAL A 290 11.25 5.69 -15.66
C VAL A 290 10.16 6.72 -15.38
N ARG A 291 9.26 6.92 -16.37
CA ARG A 291 8.14 7.87 -16.30
C ARG A 291 6.81 7.14 -16.36
N ALA A 292 5.77 7.76 -15.86
CA ALA A 292 4.40 7.33 -16.04
C ALA A 292 3.92 7.60 -17.48
N ALA A 293 4.53 6.97 -18.48
CA ALA A 293 3.92 6.88 -19.80
C ALA A 293 2.73 5.91 -19.68
N GLN A 294 1.59 6.30 -20.25
CA GLN A 294 0.31 5.58 -20.33
C GLN A 294 0.38 4.13 -19.84
N ALA A 295 -0.15 3.89 -18.62
CA ALA A 295 -0.32 2.53 -18.13
C ALA A 295 -1.01 1.71 -19.24
N PRO A 296 -0.50 0.53 -19.60
CA PRO A 296 -1.19 -0.32 -20.54
C PRO A 296 -2.62 -0.48 -20.03
N THR A 297 -3.59 -0.20 -20.90
CA THR A 297 -5.01 -0.39 -20.59
C THR A 297 -5.23 -1.87 -20.34
N ARG A 298 -4.97 -2.30 -19.10
CA ARG A 298 -5.48 -3.57 -18.61
C ARG A 298 -6.99 -3.43 -18.71
N GLY A 299 -7.61 -4.36 -19.44
CA GLY A 299 -9.04 -4.55 -19.37
C GLY A 299 -9.49 -4.55 -17.91
N PRO A 300 -10.76 -4.28 -17.59
CA PRO A 300 -11.22 -3.92 -16.27
C PRO A 300 -10.68 -4.92 -15.25
N ALA A 301 -9.56 -4.55 -14.64
CA ALA A 301 -9.08 -5.25 -13.47
C ALA A 301 -10.27 -5.21 -12.51
N ARG A 302 -10.74 -6.37 -12.09
CA ARG A 302 -11.69 -6.46 -10.99
C ARG A 302 -11.16 -5.48 -9.95
N SER A 303 -11.83 -4.35 -9.84
CA SER A 303 -11.46 -3.33 -8.87
C SER A 303 -11.63 -4.01 -7.51
N GLY A 304 -10.55 -4.61 -7.03
CA GLY A 304 -10.48 -5.06 -5.66
C GLY A 304 -10.69 -3.80 -4.84
N ARG A 305 -11.95 -3.57 -4.43
CA ARG A 305 -12.24 -2.51 -3.47
C ARG A 305 -11.32 -2.77 -2.30
N LEU A 306 -10.40 -1.83 -2.05
CA LEU A 306 -9.65 -1.85 -0.81
C LEU A 306 -10.65 -2.06 0.31
N PRO A 307 -10.40 -2.97 1.25
CA PRO A 307 -11.21 -3.09 2.45
C PRO A 307 -11.47 -1.68 2.98
N SER A 308 -12.69 -1.38 3.41
CA SER A 308 -13.05 -0.06 3.94
C SER A 308 -12.14 0.41 5.09
N GLU A 309 -11.32 -0.49 5.56
CA GLU A 309 -10.31 -0.32 6.61
C GLU A 309 -8.97 0.21 6.09
N VAL A 310 -8.69 0.09 4.78
CA VAL A 310 -7.42 0.49 4.18
C VAL A 310 -7.61 1.82 3.46
N VAL A 311 -7.03 2.87 4.03
CA VAL A 311 -7.03 4.21 3.44
C VAL A 311 -5.60 4.56 3.06
N PRO A 312 -5.32 4.98 1.82
CA PRO A 312 -4.03 5.54 1.46
C PRO A 312 -3.70 6.72 2.38
N LEU A 313 -2.46 6.83 2.82
CA LEU A 313 -2.02 7.85 3.78
C LEU A 313 -2.34 9.27 3.32
N GLU A 314 -2.29 9.52 2.02
CA GLU A 314 -2.60 10.82 1.39
C GLU A 314 -4.06 11.26 1.57
N LYS A 315 -4.98 10.32 1.76
CA LYS A 315 -6.41 10.60 1.98
C LYS A 315 -6.81 10.61 3.45
N ALA A 316 -5.86 10.28 4.34
CA ALA A 316 -6.04 10.40 5.77
C ALA A 316 -5.83 11.87 6.16
N THR A 317 -6.82 12.72 5.90
CA THR A 317 -6.86 14.03 6.54
C THR A 317 -6.94 13.79 8.04
N PHE A 318 -5.85 14.07 8.74
CA PHE A 318 -5.86 14.25 10.17
C PHE A 318 -6.86 15.37 10.46
N GLY A 319 -8.08 15.00 10.84
CA GLY A 319 -9.03 15.94 11.37
C GLY A 319 -8.37 16.62 12.55
N SER A 320 -7.83 17.80 12.30
CA SER A 320 -7.39 18.75 13.31
C SER A 320 -8.55 18.90 14.27
N GLY A 321 -8.47 18.20 15.41
CA GLY A 321 -9.34 18.41 16.54
C GLY A 321 -9.06 19.80 17.11
N ALA A 322 -9.59 20.82 16.44
CA ALA A 322 -9.70 22.13 17.01
C ALA A 322 -10.60 22.03 18.23
N GLY A 323 -9.99 22.10 19.40
CA GLY A 323 -10.67 22.21 20.67
C GLY A 323 -11.70 23.33 20.60
N ARG A 324 -12.91 23.02 21.00
CA ARG A 324 -13.82 24.02 21.56
C ARG A 324 -13.96 23.72 23.03
N ARG A 325 -13.59 24.75 23.77
CA ARG A 325 -13.82 24.91 25.20
C ARG A 325 -15.30 24.74 25.56
#